data_9fe85003b1b55b4456b1ac3f145a8f24
#
_entry.id   9fe85003b1b55b4456b1ac3f145a8f24
#
_cell.length_a   1.000
_cell.length_b   1.000
_cell.length_c   1.000
_cell.angle_alpha   90.00
_cell.angle_beta   90.00
_cell.angle_gamma   90.00
#
_symmetry.space_group_name_H-M   'P 1'
#
loop_
_entity.id
_entity.type
_entity.pdbx_description
1 polymer ?
#
loop_
_entity_poly.entity_id
_entity_poly.type
_entity_poly.pdbx_seq_one_letter_code
_entity_poly.pdbx_strand_id
1 'polypeptide(L)'
;MPDNFFNLNNPDFYGILLRFVINSIFLFILIRVIYFRYSQKEKFLFTFFLMGTVVFFITAMLKSVFIEFGMAVGLIAIFAVLRFRTRNFSLKDMSYIFATIGISVINSLKLVGFPVLGVIIFNLIIISTAVILEQFTLKHNTTNHSIIFDDLDLLKTAKRQKILKELSTLTGREIVRYKI
;
A
#
# COMPACT_ATOMS: atom_id res chain seq x y z
N MET A 1 -43.82 8.59 -8.76
CA MET A 1 -42.74 7.63 -8.61
C MET A 1 -41.31 8.17 -8.89
N PRO A 2 -41.03 9.45 -9.10
CA PRO A 2 -39.62 9.90 -9.20
C PRO A 2 -39.10 10.63 -7.98
N ASP A 3 -39.83 10.69 -6.87
CA ASP A 3 -39.53 11.61 -5.75
C ASP A 3 -38.37 11.14 -4.85
N ASN A 4 -37.84 9.93 -5.05
CA ASN A 4 -36.79 9.38 -4.21
C ASN A 4 -35.35 9.57 -4.79
N PHE A 5 -35.22 10.03 -6.01
CA PHE A 5 -33.92 10.17 -6.65
C PHE A 5 -33.04 11.28 -6.03
N PHE A 6 -33.66 12.30 -5.46
CA PHE A 6 -32.97 13.43 -4.83
C PHE A 6 -33.18 13.50 -3.32
N ASN A 7 -33.72 12.44 -2.72
CA ASN A 7 -33.95 12.43 -1.29
C ASN A 7 -32.68 12.13 -0.52
N LEU A 8 -31.93 13.16 -0.21
CA LEU A 8 -30.72 13.11 0.63
C LEU A 8 -31.00 12.68 2.08
N ASN A 9 -32.27 12.59 2.49
CA ASN A 9 -32.66 12.17 3.84
C ASN A 9 -32.69 10.64 4.05
N ASN A 10 -32.09 9.88 3.14
CA ASN A 10 -32.00 8.43 3.26
C ASN A 10 -30.95 8.06 4.33
N PRO A 11 -31.31 7.31 5.39
CA PRO A 11 -30.38 6.88 6.43
C PRO A 11 -29.23 6.03 5.89
N ASP A 12 -29.42 5.31 4.78
CA ASP A 12 -28.38 4.56 4.11
C ASP A 12 -27.29 5.47 3.51
N PHE A 13 -27.68 6.65 3.02
CA PHE A 13 -26.72 7.62 2.48
C PHE A 13 -25.78 8.15 3.57
N TYR A 14 -26.32 8.55 4.72
CA TYR A 14 -25.49 8.97 5.86
C TYR A 14 -24.58 7.85 6.38
N GLY A 15 -25.08 6.62 6.35
CA GLY A 15 -24.28 5.45 6.71
C GLY A 15 -23.09 5.23 5.78
N ILE A 16 -23.25 5.42 4.47
CA ILE A 16 -22.15 5.34 3.50
C ILE A 16 -21.17 6.50 3.70
N LEU A 17 -21.67 7.71 3.92
CA LEU A 17 -20.85 8.89 4.15
C LEU A 17 -19.97 8.74 5.41
N LEU A 18 -20.55 8.27 6.52
CA LEU A 18 -19.79 7.99 7.73
C LEU A 18 -18.68 6.96 7.49
N ARG A 19 -18.98 5.88 6.78
CA ARG A 19 -18.00 4.85 6.42
C ARG A 19 -16.92 5.39 5.50
N PHE A 20 -17.25 6.29 4.59
CA PHE A 20 -16.27 6.98 3.75
C PHE A 20 -15.33 7.85 4.56
N VAL A 21 -15.84 8.56 5.57
CA VAL A 21 -14.98 9.36 6.48
C VAL A 21 -14.01 8.44 7.24
N ILE A 22 -14.51 7.33 7.79
CA ILE A 22 -13.67 6.32 8.46
C ILE A 22 -12.60 5.79 7.48
N ASN A 23 -12.99 5.41 6.28
CA ASN A 23 -12.08 4.95 5.23
C ASN A 23 -10.98 5.97 4.95
N SER A 24 -11.37 7.24 4.75
CA SER A 24 -10.42 8.32 4.45
C SER A 24 -9.40 8.55 5.56
N ILE A 25 -9.83 8.44 6.83
CA ILE A 25 -8.93 8.54 7.99
C ILE A 25 -7.91 7.40 7.98
N PHE A 26 -8.35 6.15 7.81
CA PHE A 26 -7.45 5.00 7.79
C PHE A 26 -6.52 5.00 6.58
N LEU A 27 -7.00 5.40 5.40
CA LEU A 27 -6.16 5.59 4.21
C LEU A 27 -5.11 6.69 4.45
N PHE A 28 -5.50 7.80 5.05
CA PHE A 28 -4.56 8.87 5.38
C PHE A 28 -3.46 8.38 6.33
N ILE A 29 -3.82 7.64 7.37
CA ILE A 29 -2.85 7.07 8.31
C ILE A 29 -1.92 6.10 7.58
N LEU A 30 -2.44 5.16 6.78
CA LEU A 30 -1.65 4.18 6.07
C LEU A 30 -0.68 4.83 5.07
N ILE A 31 -1.19 5.78 4.27
CA ILE A 31 -0.45 6.34 3.14
C ILE A 31 0.45 7.49 3.61
N ARG A 32 -0.06 8.45 4.38
CA ARG A 32 0.68 9.64 4.77
C ARG A 32 1.60 9.42 5.96
N VAL A 33 1.13 8.68 6.98
CA VAL A 33 1.90 8.49 8.20
C VAL A 33 2.86 7.31 8.07
N ILE A 34 2.42 6.17 7.53
CA ILE A 34 3.26 4.97 7.46
C ILE A 34 4.05 4.95 6.15
N TYR A 35 3.38 4.84 5.00
CA TYR A 35 4.08 4.68 3.72
C TYR A 35 5.04 5.82 3.41
N PHE A 36 4.61 7.08 3.55
CA PHE A 36 5.46 8.23 3.26
C PHE A 36 6.67 8.32 4.18
N ARG A 37 6.49 8.03 5.47
CA ARG A 37 7.59 8.05 6.44
C ARG A 37 8.71 7.05 6.11
N TYR A 38 8.34 5.89 5.58
CA TYR A 38 9.28 4.79 5.31
C TYR A 38 9.76 4.72 3.85
N SER A 39 8.92 5.09 2.89
CA SER A 39 9.23 4.99 1.46
C SER A 39 9.68 6.30 0.82
N GLN A 40 9.26 7.45 1.35
CA GLN A 40 9.56 8.81 0.86
C GLN A 40 9.23 9.05 -0.63
N LYS A 41 8.36 8.24 -1.23
CA LYS A 41 7.98 8.31 -2.64
C LYS A 41 6.68 9.09 -2.81
N GLU A 42 6.75 10.41 -2.92
CA GLU A 42 5.58 11.31 -3.02
C GLU A 42 4.65 10.99 -4.18
N LYS A 43 5.20 10.59 -5.32
CA LYS A 43 4.43 10.28 -6.54
C LYS A 43 3.35 9.22 -6.38
N PHE A 44 3.48 8.34 -5.39
CA PHE A 44 2.50 7.28 -5.15
C PHE A 44 1.41 7.64 -4.14
N LEU A 45 1.57 8.72 -3.37
CA LEU A 45 0.58 9.16 -2.39
C LEU A 45 -0.77 9.43 -3.04
N PHE A 46 -0.77 10.24 -4.11
CA PHE A 46 -1.97 10.56 -4.87
C PHE A 46 -2.63 9.29 -5.44
N THR A 47 -1.82 8.42 -6.05
CA THR A 47 -2.32 7.19 -6.68
C THR A 47 -3.01 6.28 -5.66
N PHE A 48 -2.39 6.06 -4.51
CA PHE A 48 -2.96 5.17 -3.49
C PHE A 48 -4.25 5.75 -2.89
N PHE A 49 -4.27 7.04 -2.59
CA PHE A 49 -5.45 7.67 -2.02
C PHE A 49 -6.62 7.68 -3.00
N LEU A 50 -6.37 8.06 -4.26
CA LEU A 50 -7.39 8.05 -5.31
C LEU A 50 -7.92 6.63 -5.56
N MET A 51 -7.03 5.65 -5.67
CA MET A 51 -7.38 4.25 -5.86
C MET A 51 -8.26 3.73 -4.70
N GLY A 52 -7.88 3.98 -3.45
CA GLY A 52 -8.68 3.58 -2.29
C GLY A 52 -10.05 4.23 -2.27
N THR A 53 -10.15 5.51 -2.63
CA THR A 53 -11.43 6.22 -2.75
C THR A 53 -12.32 5.60 -3.82
N VAL A 54 -11.77 5.35 -5.01
CA VAL A 54 -12.52 4.72 -6.12
C VAL A 54 -12.98 3.32 -5.75
N VAL A 55 -12.11 2.50 -5.18
CA VAL A 55 -12.45 1.14 -4.73
C VAL A 55 -13.56 1.17 -3.68
N PHE A 56 -13.51 2.11 -2.72
CA PHE A 56 -14.56 2.27 -1.72
C PHE A 56 -15.93 2.51 -2.37
N PHE A 57 -16.03 3.47 -3.29
CA PHE A 57 -17.32 3.78 -3.93
C PHE A 57 -17.81 2.66 -4.84
N ILE A 58 -16.92 2.04 -5.63
CA ILE A 58 -17.30 0.88 -6.45
C ILE A 58 -17.86 -0.23 -5.56
N THR A 59 -17.18 -0.58 -4.48
CA THR A 59 -17.61 -1.66 -3.58
C THR A 59 -18.91 -1.29 -2.83
N ALA A 60 -19.06 -0.03 -2.43
CA ALA A 60 -20.28 0.46 -1.79
C ALA A 60 -21.49 0.37 -2.73
N MET A 61 -21.31 0.64 -4.03
CA MET A 61 -22.37 0.54 -5.04
C MET A 61 -22.69 -0.90 -5.44
N LEU A 62 -21.72 -1.79 -5.45
CA LEU A 62 -21.90 -3.23 -5.72
C LEU A 62 -22.78 -3.91 -4.66
N LYS A 63 -23.00 -3.30 -3.51
CA LYS A 63 -23.89 -3.79 -2.46
C LYS A 63 -25.34 -4.00 -2.93
N SER A 64 -25.77 -3.27 -3.94
CA SER A 64 -27.12 -3.42 -4.54
C SER A 64 -27.25 -4.66 -5.42
N VAL A 65 -26.15 -5.32 -5.76
CA VAL A 65 -26.09 -6.57 -6.52
C VAL A 65 -25.96 -7.72 -5.52
N PHE A 66 -26.54 -8.88 -5.81
CA PHE A 66 -26.47 -10.06 -4.93
C PHE A 66 -25.06 -10.23 -4.35
N ILE A 67 -24.98 -10.39 -3.02
CA ILE A 67 -23.73 -10.38 -2.24
C ILE A 67 -22.71 -11.38 -2.79
N GLU A 68 -23.15 -12.54 -3.25
CA GLU A 68 -22.30 -13.59 -3.84
C GLU A 68 -21.61 -13.13 -5.13
N PHE A 69 -22.31 -12.43 -6.00
CA PHE A 69 -21.76 -11.89 -7.24
C PHE A 69 -20.81 -10.71 -6.95
N GLY A 70 -21.16 -9.85 -6.02
CA GLY A 70 -20.32 -8.72 -5.59
C GLY A 70 -18.98 -9.17 -5.00
N MET A 71 -18.98 -10.24 -4.20
CA MET A 71 -17.74 -10.82 -3.67
C MET A 71 -16.85 -11.42 -4.78
N ALA A 72 -17.44 -12.13 -5.74
CA ALA A 72 -16.70 -12.67 -6.87
C ALA A 72 -16.06 -11.58 -7.72
N VAL A 73 -16.81 -10.53 -8.07
CA VAL A 73 -16.30 -9.38 -8.84
C VAL A 73 -15.24 -8.62 -8.04
N GLY A 74 -15.44 -8.40 -6.74
CA GLY A 74 -14.46 -7.78 -5.86
C GLY A 74 -13.14 -8.55 -5.81
N LEU A 75 -13.20 -9.86 -5.71
CA LEU A 75 -12.02 -10.73 -5.72
C LEU A 75 -11.30 -10.67 -7.07
N ILE A 76 -12.05 -10.74 -8.19
CA ILE A 76 -11.48 -10.61 -9.54
C ILE A 76 -10.84 -9.24 -9.73
N ALA A 77 -11.46 -8.16 -9.25
CA ALA A 77 -10.89 -6.81 -9.32
C ALA A 77 -9.56 -6.71 -8.56
N ILE A 78 -9.48 -7.32 -7.37
CA ILE A 78 -8.23 -7.38 -6.59
C ILE A 78 -7.15 -8.14 -7.38
N PHE A 79 -7.46 -9.29 -7.95
CA PHE A 79 -6.51 -10.05 -8.75
C PHE A 79 -6.13 -9.35 -10.06
N ALA A 80 -7.06 -8.62 -10.70
CA ALA A 80 -6.76 -7.83 -11.88
C ALA A 80 -5.78 -6.68 -11.58
N VAL A 81 -5.94 -6.01 -10.44
CA VAL A 81 -5.01 -4.96 -9.97
C VAL A 81 -3.63 -5.55 -9.64
N LEU A 82 -3.57 -6.72 -9.02
CA LEU A 82 -2.30 -7.42 -8.76
C LEU A 82 -1.56 -7.81 -10.03
N ARG A 83 -2.28 -8.01 -11.15
CA ARG A 83 -1.68 -8.33 -12.44
C ARG A 83 -1.04 -7.13 -13.14
N PHE A 84 -1.26 -5.90 -12.67
CA PHE A 84 -0.52 -4.71 -13.16
C PHE A 84 0.95 -4.78 -12.75
N ARG A 85 1.67 -5.67 -13.43
CA ARG A 85 3.13 -5.76 -13.39
C ARG A 85 3.73 -4.54 -14.12
N THR A 86 3.55 -3.37 -13.55
CA THR A 86 4.26 -2.19 -14.03
C THR A 86 5.70 -2.25 -13.51
N ARG A 87 6.66 -2.12 -14.40
CA ARG A 87 8.11 -2.18 -14.12
C ARG A 87 8.60 -1.21 -13.02
N ASN A 88 7.75 -0.30 -12.57
CA ASN A 88 8.11 0.80 -11.68
C ASN A 88 7.71 0.61 -10.20
N PHE A 89 6.98 -0.47 -9.86
CA PHE A 89 6.58 -0.74 -8.49
C PHE A 89 7.52 -1.74 -7.82
N SER A 90 8.01 -1.40 -6.63
CA SER A 90 8.68 -2.37 -5.78
C SER A 90 7.67 -3.34 -5.17
N LEU A 91 8.13 -4.52 -4.72
CA LEU A 91 7.27 -5.48 -3.99
C LEU A 91 6.60 -4.82 -2.77
N LYS A 92 7.29 -3.90 -2.13
CA LYS A 92 6.78 -3.12 -1.01
C LYS A 92 5.63 -2.20 -1.43
N ASP A 93 5.79 -1.46 -2.53
CA ASP A 93 4.73 -0.59 -3.06
C ASP A 93 3.46 -1.41 -3.40
N MET A 94 3.63 -2.63 -3.96
CA MET A 94 2.53 -3.56 -4.22
C MET A 94 1.78 -3.97 -2.95
N SER A 95 2.49 -4.23 -1.85
CA SER A 95 1.88 -4.56 -0.56
C SER A 95 1.02 -3.41 -0.03
N TYR A 96 1.46 -2.17 -0.21
CA TYR A 96 0.65 -0.99 0.17
C TYR A 96 -0.57 -0.78 -0.73
N ILE A 97 -0.46 -1.07 -2.03
CA ILE A 97 -1.62 -1.10 -2.95
C ILE A 97 -2.66 -2.09 -2.42
N PHE A 98 -2.22 -3.30 -2.09
CA PHE A 98 -3.11 -4.34 -1.58
C PHE A 98 -3.77 -3.95 -0.25
N ALA A 99 -3.00 -3.39 0.68
CA ALA A 99 -3.53 -2.91 1.95
C ALA A 99 -4.55 -1.77 1.77
N THR A 100 -4.28 -0.83 0.84
CA THR A 100 -5.20 0.26 0.48
C THR A 100 -6.53 -0.27 -0.05
N ILE A 101 -6.48 -1.23 -0.98
CA ILE A 101 -7.68 -1.89 -1.52
C ILE A 101 -8.43 -2.62 -0.41
N GLY A 102 -7.73 -3.41 0.40
CA GLY A 102 -8.31 -4.17 1.50
C GLY A 102 -9.05 -3.30 2.51
N ILE A 103 -8.45 -2.23 2.97
CA ILE A 103 -9.06 -1.24 3.87
C ILE A 103 -10.33 -0.66 3.23
N SER A 104 -10.25 -0.25 1.95
CA SER A 104 -11.38 0.37 1.27
C SER A 104 -12.56 -0.59 1.08
N VAL A 105 -12.29 -1.86 0.75
CA VAL A 105 -13.31 -2.90 0.63
C VAL A 105 -13.96 -3.18 1.99
N ILE A 106 -13.17 -3.39 3.06
CA ILE A 106 -13.67 -3.68 4.41
C ILE A 106 -14.55 -2.53 4.91
N ASN A 107 -14.16 -1.29 4.69
CA ASN A 107 -14.90 -0.11 5.15
C ASN A 107 -16.19 0.11 4.36
N SER A 108 -16.24 -0.26 3.08
CA SER A 108 -17.42 -0.07 2.23
C SER A 108 -18.53 -1.11 2.48
N LEU A 109 -18.13 -2.35 2.86
CA LEU A 109 -19.08 -3.44 3.08
C LEU A 109 -19.90 -3.22 4.36
N LYS A 110 -21.23 -3.20 4.23
CA LYS A 110 -22.17 -3.25 5.36
C LYS A 110 -22.55 -4.71 5.59
N LEU A 111 -21.71 -5.46 6.29
CA LEU A 111 -22.05 -6.82 6.70
C LEU A 111 -23.20 -6.77 7.72
N VAL A 112 -24.28 -7.53 7.44
CA VAL A 112 -25.42 -7.65 8.34
C VAL A 112 -24.95 -8.29 9.65
N GLY A 113 -25.25 -7.65 10.77
CA GLY A 113 -24.83 -8.16 12.09
C GLY A 113 -23.39 -7.82 12.51
N PHE A 114 -22.60 -7.18 11.65
CA PHE A 114 -21.23 -6.80 11.99
C PHE A 114 -21.16 -5.33 12.43
N PRO A 115 -20.77 -5.06 13.69
CA PRO A 115 -20.75 -3.70 14.22
C PRO A 115 -19.62 -2.87 13.56
N VAL A 116 -19.84 -1.55 13.43
CA VAL A 116 -18.82 -0.61 12.94
C VAL A 116 -17.52 -0.70 13.74
N LEU A 117 -17.63 -1.00 15.03
CA LEU A 117 -16.47 -1.20 15.91
C LEU A 117 -15.57 -2.35 15.44
N GLY A 118 -16.15 -3.43 14.92
CA GLY A 118 -15.39 -4.54 14.33
C GLY A 118 -14.59 -4.13 13.09
N VAL A 119 -15.18 -3.27 12.24
CA VAL A 119 -14.47 -2.70 11.08
C VAL A 119 -13.27 -1.86 11.52
N ILE A 120 -13.42 -1.06 12.57
CA ILE A 120 -12.30 -0.28 13.14
C ILE A 120 -11.21 -1.19 13.66
N ILE A 121 -11.55 -2.27 14.35
CA ILE A 121 -10.57 -3.24 14.86
C ILE A 121 -9.79 -3.87 13.71
N PHE A 122 -10.43 -4.29 12.62
CA PHE A 122 -9.73 -4.87 11.46
C PHE A 122 -8.76 -3.86 10.81
N ASN A 123 -9.20 -2.62 10.66
CA ASN A 123 -8.32 -1.56 10.14
C ASN A 123 -7.12 -1.33 11.07
N LEU A 124 -7.31 -1.34 12.38
CA LEU A 124 -6.22 -1.22 13.37
C LEU A 124 -5.24 -2.40 13.28
N ILE A 125 -5.74 -3.61 13.07
CA ILE A 125 -4.87 -4.80 12.88
C ILE A 125 -4.03 -4.62 11.62
N ILE A 126 -4.61 -4.22 10.49
CA ILE A 126 -3.88 -4.00 9.23
C ILE A 126 -2.79 -2.93 9.43
N ILE A 127 -3.13 -1.80 10.02
CA ILE A 127 -2.20 -0.71 10.27
C ILE A 127 -1.08 -1.13 11.23
N SER A 128 -1.42 -1.81 12.33
CA SER A 128 -0.43 -2.31 13.28
C SER A 128 0.54 -3.27 12.63
N THR A 129 0.03 -4.20 11.81
CA THR A 129 0.85 -5.14 11.04
C THR A 129 1.80 -4.39 10.09
N ALA A 130 1.30 -3.38 9.37
CA ALA A 130 2.13 -2.58 8.48
C ALA A 130 3.27 -1.87 9.24
N VAL A 131 2.98 -1.27 10.40
CA VAL A 131 3.99 -0.59 11.23
C VAL A 131 5.03 -1.57 11.74
N ILE A 132 4.60 -2.72 12.26
CA ILE A 132 5.50 -3.76 12.79
C ILE A 132 6.44 -4.24 11.68
N LEU A 133 5.90 -4.60 10.50
CA LEU A 133 6.71 -5.07 9.38
C LEU A 133 7.70 -4.02 8.89
N GLU A 134 7.31 -2.74 8.88
CA GLU A 134 8.22 -1.65 8.53
C GLU A 134 9.38 -1.52 9.51
N GLN A 135 9.12 -1.60 10.80
CA GLN A 135 10.17 -1.54 11.81
C GLN A 135 11.15 -2.72 11.71
N PHE A 136 10.64 -3.92 11.43
CA PHE A 136 11.50 -5.09 11.19
C PHE A 136 12.34 -4.93 9.93
N THR A 137 11.77 -4.39 8.86
CA THR A 137 12.47 -4.20 7.57
C THR A 137 13.58 -3.15 7.68
N LEU A 138 13.39 -2.06 8.44
CA LEU A 138 14.41 -1.04 8.65
C LEU A 138 15.67 -1.59 9.35
N LYS A 139 15.49 -2.55 10.25
CA LYS A 139 16.60 -3.19 10.97
C LYS A 139 17.54 -4.00 10.07
N HIS A 140 17.11 -4.35 8.84
CA HIS A 140 17.83 -5.19 7.89
C HIS A 140 18.17 -4.51 6.56
N ASN A 141 17.94 -3.21 6.39
CA ASN A 141 18.17 -2.52 5.12
C ASN A 141 19.67 -2.24 4.90
N THR A 142 20.33 -3.18 4.23
CA THR A 142 21.46 -2.88 3.37
C THR A 142 20.92 -2.30 2.08
N THR A 143 21.18 -1.02 1.83
CA THR A 143 20.76 -0.35 0.59
C THR A 143 21.69 -0.80 -0.55
N ASN A 144 21.11 -1.42 -1.57
CA ASN A 144 21.87 -1.78 -2.77
C ASN A 144 22.03 -0.54 -3.67
N HIS A 145 23.25 -0.11 -3.85
CA HIS A 145 23.61 0.92 -4.83
C HIS A 145 24.35 0.28 -5.99
N SER A 146 23.93 0.60 -7.22
CA SER A 146 24.69 0.26 -8.42
C SER A 146 25.73 1.36 -8.65
N ILE A 147 27.00 1.00 -8.59
CA ILE A 147 28.12 1.89 -8.83
C ILE A 147 28.78 1.44 -10.13
N ILE A 148 28.96 2.34 -11.06
CA ILE A 148 29.78 2.10 -12.26
C ILE A 148 31.21 2.37 -11.84
N PHE A 149 32.04 1.33 -11.91
CA PHE A 149 33.47 1.40 -11.53
C PHE A 149 34.31 1.28 -12.79
N ASP A 150 35.05 2.33 -13.09
CA ASP A 150 35.81 2.42 -14.36
C ASP A 150 37.16 1.68 -14.31
N ASP A 151 37.69 1.32 -13.14
CA ASP A 151 38.98 0.68 -12.99
C ASP A 151 38.89 -0.85 -12.99
N LEU A 152 38.97 -1.43 -14.18
CA LEU A 152 38.92 -2.88 -14.40
C LEU A 152 40.14 -3.63 -13.90
N ASP A 153 41.30 -2.97 -13.76
CA ASP A 153 42.55 -3.61 -13.35
C ASP A 153 42.57 -3.90 -11.83
N LEU A 154 41.94 -3.05 -11.03
CA LEU A 154 41.71 -3.29 -9.60
C LEU A 154 40.79 -4.49 -9.35
N LEU A 155 39.81 -4.71 -10.21
CA LEU A 155 38.86 -5.84 -10.09
C LEU A 155 39.55 -7.19 -10.36
N LYS A 156 40.55 -7.23 -11.22
CA LYS A 156 41.28 -8.47 -11.58
C LYS A 156 42.35 -8.88 -10.60
N THR A 157 42.99 -7.92 -9.93
CA THR A 157 44.25 -8.15 -9.19
C THR A 157 44.12 -8.00 -7.67
N ALA A 158 43.07 -7.30 -7.18
CA ALA A 158 42.95 -6.97 -5.76
C ALA A 158 42.17 -8.00 -4.96
N LYS A 159 42.67 -8.32 -3.74
CA LYS A 159 41.91 -9.11 -2.76
C LYS A 159 40.62 -8.37 -2.37
N ARG A 160 39.53 -9.13 -2.23
CA ARG A 160 38.18 -8.63 -1.89
C ARG A 160 38.13 -7.55 -0.81
N GLN A 161 38.98 -7.63 0.19
CA GLN A 161 39.08 -6.65 1.28
C GLN A 161 39.61 -5.28 0.82
N LYS A 162 40.51 -5.26 -0.17
CA LYS A 162 41.08 -4.02 -0.71
C LYS A 162 40.07 -3.26 -1.54
N ILE A 163 39.28 -3.98 -2.34
CA ILE A 163 38.15 -3.41 -3.12
C ILE A 163 37.06 -2.84 -2.18
N LEU A 164 36.71 -3.55 -1.13
CA LEU A 164 35.73 -3.06 -0.14
C LEU A 164 36.22 -1.77 0.55
N LYS A 165 37.49 -1.70 0.91
CA LYS A 165 38.09 -0.53 1.56
C LYS A 165 38.14 0.67 0.62
N GLU A 166 38.47 0.46 -0.64
CA GLU A 166 38.55 1.51 -1.65
C GLU A 166 37.17 2.03 -2.04
N LEU A 167 36.22 1.14 -2.23
CA LEU A 167 34.80 1.52 -2.44
C LEU A 167 34.22 2.26 -1.23
N SER A 168 34.58 1.91 0.01
CA SER A 168 34.13 2.62 1.19
C SER A 168 34.75 4.02 1.33
N THR A 169 36.00 4.20 0.91
CA THR A 169 36.65 5.53 0.87
C THR A 169 36.06 6.42 -0.22
N LEU A 170 35.79 5.87 -1.40
CA LEU A 170 35.18 6.61 -2.51
C LEU A 170 33.71 7.02 -2.25
N THR A 171 32.96 6.15 -1.60
CA THR A 171 31.52 6.40 -1.34
C THR A 171 31.25 7.10 0.00
N GLY A 172 32.24 7.17 0.90
CA GLY A 172 32.07 7.68 2.26
C GLY A 172 31.10 6.83 3.13
N ARG A 173 30.86 5.57 2.72
CA ARG A 173 29.92 4.65 3.40
C ARG A 173 30.57 3.29 3.64
N GLU A 174 30.19 2.64 4.71
CA GLU A 174 30.64 1.27 4.98
C GLU A 174 29.95 0.29 4.03
N ILE A 175 30.75 -0.40 3.19
CA ILE A 175 30.26 -1.37 2.21
C ILE A 175 30.44 -2.79 2.76
N VAL A 176 29.34 -3.46 3.02
CA VAL A 176 29.34 -4.82 3.60
C VAL A 176 29.51 -5.90 2.54
N ARG A 177 29.01 -5.68 1.32
CA ARG A 177 29.07 -6.65 0.22
C ARG A 177 29.00 -5.95 -1.14
N TYR A 178 29.72 -6.48 -2.12
CA TYR A 178 29.56 -6.09 -3.51
C TYR A 178 29.31 -7.33 -4.39
N LYS A 179 28.68 -7.11 -5.53
CA LYS A 179 28.45 -8.12 -6.57
C LYS A 179 28.87 -7.49 -7.91
N ILE A 180 29.70 -8.19 -8.65
CA ILE A 180 30.12 -7.84 -10.01
C ILE A 180 29.15 -8.49 -10.99
#